data_f0c2b9ef5e9d80cbb018b7b73d28573f
#
_entry.id   f0c2b9ef5e9d80cbb018b7b73d28573f
#
_cell.length_a   1.000
_cell.length_b   1.000
_cell.length_c   1.000
_cell.angle_alpha   90.00
_cell.angle_beta   90.00
_cell.angle_gamma   90.00
#
_symmetry.space_group_name_H-M   'P 1'
#
loop_
_entity.id
_entity.type
_entity.pdbx_description
1 polymer ?
#
loop_
_entity_poly.entity_id
_entity_poly.type
_entity_poly.pdbx_seq_one_letter_code
_entity_poly.pdbx_strand_id
1 'polypeptide(L)'
;MTKKQKKMLYRILIAAVLFLAAKFIPMPMLVSTVLYFAAYVTIGYDILRKAWKGICNHQVFDENFLMAVATIGAIALAIYEKSGDYAESVAVMLFYQIGELFQSYAVGKSRRNITALMDIRPDYANIEHDGKLEQVDPDDVAVGTVITVQPGEKIPIDGDIVEGASTLNTAALTGESLPRDVMTGDEVISGCINMTGVLKVRTTKAFGESTVSKILELMENSSSHKSRSEAFISRFARVYTPAVCYSALALAILPPVINLLMGNAASWGVWVYRALTFLVISCPCALVISIPLSFFAGLGGAGHEGILIKGSNYLEALSKTKIVVFDKTGTLTQGVFEVTGVHHSPMEDRKLLEYAALAECASSHPISKSLQKACGVELDRSRVTDIEERSGRGVVAAVDGHSVAAGNGKLMDELGVKWQECRSVGTIVHMAVDGEYAGHIVISDVVKSDARDAIAALKRAGVQKTVMLTGDIKKVADHVAQELGVDEVHAELLPGDKVARLERLLGEKGKDDCLAFVGDGINDAPVLSRADIGIAMGAMGSDAAIEAADVVLMDDDPMKIAKGIQISRKCIRIVYENIVFSLGVKLTCLLLVAIGIANMWMGIFADVGVMVLAVLNAIRALRTSKN
;
A
#
# COMPACT_ATOMS: atom_id res chain seq x y z
N MET A 1 -23.16 11.47 6.30
CA MET A 1 -23.96 10.30 6.77
C MET A 1 -24.74 9.71 5.62
N THR A 2 -24.68 8.41 5.44
CA THR A 2 -25.46 7.67 4.42
C THR A 2 -26.95 7.62 4.79
N LYS A 3 -27.84 7.30 3.81
CA LYS A 3 -29.28 7.10 4.09
C LYS A 3 -29.53 6.07 5.20
N LYS A 4 -28.71 5.00 5.25
CA LYS A 4 -28.80 3.94 6.28
C LYS A 4 -28.43 4.47 7.67
N GLN A 5 -27.34 5.25 7.77
CA GLN A 5 -26.90 5.87 9.03
C GLN A 5 -27.93 6.89 9.57
N LYS A 6 -28.53 7.69 8.69
CA LYS A 6 -29.62 8.63 9.09
C LYS A 6 -30.82 7.87 9.65
N LYS A 7 -31.25 6.77 9.00
CA LYS A 7 -32.33 5.92 9.49
C LYS A 7 -32.04 5.33 10.88
N MET A 8 -30.81 4.89 11.10
CA MET A 8 -30.36 4.36 12.40
C MET A 8 -30.36 5.44 13.47
N LEU A 9 -29.88 6.65 13.16
CA LEU A 9 -29.92 7.80 14.07
C LEU A 9 -31.34 8.15 14.50
N TYR A 10 -32.29 8.22 13.56
CA TYR A 10 -33.71 8.49 13.90
C TYR A 10 -34.29 7.42 14.82
N ARG A 11 -33.97 6.13 14.60
CA ARG A 11 -34.42 5.05 15.49
C ARG A 11 -33.85 5.19 16.90
N ILE A 12 -32.57 5.53 17.03
CA ILE A 12 -31.90 5.79 18.30
C ILE A 12 -32.58 6.94 19.02
N LEU A 13 -32.87 8.05 18.33
CA LEU A 13 -33.54 9.22 18.92
C LEU A 13 -34.95 8.88 19.40
N ILE A 14 -35.74 8.18 18.59
CA ILE A 14 -37.12 7.77 18.96
C ILE A 14 -37.06 6.84 20.18
N ALA A 15 -36.18 5.81 20.16
CA ALA A 15 -36.09 4.90 21.29
C ALA A 15 -35.56 5.58 22.56
N ALA A 16 -34.65 6.55 22.43
CA ALA A 16 -34.15 7.33 23.57
C ALA A 16 -35.28 8.20 24.20
N VAL A 17 -36.10 8.84 23.38
CA VAL A 17 -37.25 9.63 23.86
C VAL A 17 -38.27 8.72 24.58
N LEU A 18 -38.62 7.56 24.02
CA LEU A 18 -39.51 6.60 24.65
C LEU A 18 -38.94 6.07 25.97
N PHE A 19 -37.63 5.76 26.01
CA PHE A 19 -36.92 5.31 27.19
C PHE A 19 -36.91 6.36 28.30
N LEU A 20 -36.58 7.62 27.98
CA LEU A 20 -36.56 8.73 28.93
C LEU A 20 -37.97 9.04 29.45
N ALA A 21 -38.96 9.00 28.58
CA ALA A 21 -40.37 9.18 28.99
C ALA A 21 -40.80 8.08 29.97
N ALA A 22 -40.51 6.80 29.67
CA ALA A 22 -40.83 5.68 30.54
C ALA A 22 -40.11 5.72 31.90
N LYS A 23 -38.90 6.31 31.96
CA LYS A 23 -38.08 6.35 33.18
C LYS A 23 -38.37 7.55 34.07
N PHE A 24 -38.60 8.73 33.51
CA PHE A 24 -38.66 9.98 34.26
C PHE A 24 -40.08 10.53 34.46
N ILE A 25 -41.07 10.12 33.64
CA ILE A 25 -42.45 10.58 33.81
C ILE A 25 -43.20 9.57 34.68
N PRO A 26 -43.76 10.00 35.82
CA PRO A 26 -44.57 9.10 36.68
C PRO A 26 -45.82 8.66 35.92
N MET A 27 -45.91 7.37 35.61
CA MET A 27 -47.00 6.75 34.85
C MET A 27 -47.47 5.45 35.52
N PRO A 28 -48.69 4.98 35.22
CA PRO A 28 -49.11 3.64 35.62
C PRO A 28 -48.12 2.58 35.12
N MET A 29 -47.82 1.56 35.91
CA MET A 29 -46.87 0.52 35.61
C MET A 29 -47.08 -0.13 34.21
N LEU A 30 -48.33 -0.33 33.84
CA LEU A 30 -48.69 -0.91 32.55
C LEU A 30 -48.27 -0.02 31.36
N VAL A 31 -48.45 1.31 31.48
CA VAL A 31 -48.05 2.27 30.43
C VAL A 31 -46.52 2.33 30.32
N SER A 32 -45.82 2.40 31.45
CA SER A 32 -44.36 2.38 31.49
C SER A 32 -43.81 1.10 30.84
N THR A 33 -44.36 -0.08 31.16
CA THR A 33 -43.99 -1.35 30.53
C THR A 33 -44.19 -1.32 29.02
N VAL A 34 -45.33 -0.85 28.54
CA VAL A 34 -45.58 -0.74 27.08
C VAL A 34 -44.56 0.17 26.40
N LEU A 35 -44.20 1.30 27.01
CA LEU A 35 -43.20 2.22 26.47
C LEU A 35 -41.80 1.60 26.42
N TYR A 36 -41.39 0.84 27.45
CA TYR A 36 -40.12 0.11 27.43
C TYR A 36 -40.09 -0.94 26.31
N PHE A 37 -41.18 -1.71 26.13
CA PHE A 37 -41.25 -2.69 25.04
C PHE A 37 -41.27 -2.01 23.67
N ALA A 38 -41.97 -0.89 23.49
CA ALA A 38 -41.97 -0.12 22.27
C ALA A 38 -40.55 0.41 21.94
N ALA A 39 -39.86 0.95 22.94
CA ALA A 39 -38.47 1.39 22.81
C ALA A 39 -37.53 0.21 22.42
N TYR A 40 -37.67 -0.93 23.12
CA TYR A 40 -36.86 -2.13 22.86
C TYR A 40 -37.06 -2.67 21.44
N VAL A 41 -38.30 -2.80 20.97
CA VAL A 41 -38.59 -3.27 19.62
C VAL A 41 -38.09 -2.27 18.57
N THR A 42 -38.29 -0.96 18.78
CA THR A 42 -37.84 0.08 17.86
C THR A 42 -36.32 0.05 17.67
N ILE A 43 -35.55 -0.13 18.73
CA ILE A 43 -34.09 -0.09 18.68
C ILE A 43 -33.52 -1.44 18.34
N GLY A 44 -34.10 -2.57 18.79
CA GLY A 44 -33.55 -3.91 18.72
C GLY A 44 -33.97 -4.73 17.49
N TYR A 45 -34.95 -4.28 16.72
CA TYR A 45 -35.54 -5.06 15.62
C TYR A 45 -34.53 -5.69 14.65
N ASP A 46 -33.52 -4.93 14.22
CA ASP A 46 -32.51 -5.40 13.28
C ASP A 46 -31.53 -6.41 13.91
N ILE A 47 -31.18 -6.22 15.18
CA ILE A 47 -30.33 -7.14 15.95
C ILE A 47 -31.07 -8.47 16.15
N LEU A 48 -32.29 -8.42 16.61
CA LEU A 48 -33.13 -9.61 16.79
C LEU A 48 -33.34 -10.37 15.48
N ARG A 49 -33.59 -9.66 14.38
CA ARG A 49 -33.71 -10.25 13.05
C ARG A 49 -32.42 -10.91 12.58
N LYS A 50 -31.27 -10.26 12.80
CA LYS A 50 -29.94 -10.81 12.46
C LYS A 50 -29.63 -12.03 13.31
N ALA A 51 -29.85 -11.98 14.63
CA ALA A 51 -29.69 -13.10 15.53
C ALA A 51 -30.53 -14.32 15.10
N TRP A 52 -31.80 -14.09 14.79
CA TRP A 52 -32.70 -15.14 14.28
C TRP A 52 -32.19 -15.75 12.97
N LYS A 53 -31.77 -14.92 12.02
CA LYS A 53 -31.20 -15.39 10.76
C LYS A 53 -29.89 -16.16 10.98
N GLY A 54 -29.04 -15.75 11.94
CA GLY A 54 -27.82 -16.46 12.34
C GLY A 54 -28.13 -17.86 12.86
N ILE A 55 -29.15 -18.01 13.73
CA ILE A 55 -29.60 -19.30 14.24
C ILE A 55 -30.07 -20.20 13.08
N CYS A 56 -30.91 -19.68 12.17
CA CYS A 56 -31.38 -20.43 11.02
C CYS A 56 -30.27 -20.88 10.07
N ASN A 57 -29.19 -20.13 9.97
CA ASN A 57 -28.03 -20.42 9.11
C ASN A 57 -26.90 -21.19 9.84
N HIS A 58 -27.17 -21.78 11.00
CA HIS A 58 -26.17 -22.49 11.85
C HIS A 58 -24.96 -21.65 12.27
N GLN A 59 -25.08 -20.33 12.25
CA GLN A 59 -24.08 -19.38 12.75
C GLN A 59 -24.57 -18.77 14.08
N VAL A 60 -24.70 -19.65 15.10
CA VAL A 60 -25.37 -19.33 16.36
C VAL A 60 -24.55 -18.39 17.24
N PHE A 61 -23.21 -18.43 17.18
CA PHE A 61 -22.34 -17.69 18.09
C PHE A 61 -21.81 -16.41 17.45
N ASP A 62 -22.71 -15.47 17.13
CA ASP A 62 -22.33 -14.12 16.69
C ASP A 62 -22.65 -13.05 17.76
N GLU A 63 -22.17 -11.84 17.55
CA GLU A 63 -22.42 -10.70 18.46
C GLU A 63 -23.90 -10.36 18.61
N ASN A 64 -24.68 -10.49 17.52
CA ASN A 64 -26.10 -10.20 17.55
C ASN A 64 -26.88 -11.23 18.39
N PHE A 65 -26.45 -12.51 18.35
CA PHE A 65 -26.98 -13.58 19.20
C PHE A 65 -26.70 -13.29 20.67
N LEU A 66 -25.44 -12.94 21.03
CA LEU A 66 -25.08 -12.62 22.41
C LEU A 66 -25.93 -11.47 22.97
N MET A 67 -26.09 -10.42 22.19
CA MET A 67 -26.90 -9.25 22.56
C MET A 67 -28.40 -9.60 22.70
N ALA A 68 -28.93 -10.39 21.77
CA ALA A 68 -30.33 -10.83 21.83
C ALA A 68 -30.59 -11.70 23.08
N VAL A 69 -29.74 -12.71 23.33
CA VAL A 69 -29.86 -13.59 24.50
C VAL A 69 -29.76 -12.80 25.79
N ALA A 70 -28.81 -11.89 25.90
CA ALA A 70 -28.58 -11.12 27.12
C ALA A 70 -29.76 -10.17 27.40
N THR A 71 -30.26 -9.46 26.39
CA THR A 71 -31.34 -8.47 26.59
C THR A 71 -32.72 -9.14 26.76
N ILE A 72 -33.02 -10.22 26.03
CA ILE A 72 -34.23 -11.01 26.24
C ILE A 72 -34.18 -11.70 27.60
N GLY A 73 -33.02 -12.25 27.98
CA GLY A 73 -32.82 -12.87 29.28
C GLY A 73 -33.00 -11.89 30.45
N ALA A 74 -32.53 -10.66 30.31
CA ALA A 74 -32.74 -9.61 31.31
C ALA A 74 -34.23 -9.21 31.44
N ILE A 75 -34.97 -9.12 30.33
CA ILE A 75 -36.42 -8.92 30.35
C ILE A 75 -37.14 -10.09 31.05
N ALA A 76 -36.76 -11.34 30.70
CA ALA A 76 -37.36 -12.51 31.32
C ALA A 76 -37.07 -12.60 32.83
N LEU A 77 -35.88 -12.21 33.26
CA LEU A 77 -35.50 -12.12 34.65
C LEU A 77 -36.34 -11.07 35.40
N ALA A 78 -36.50 -9.87 34.82
CA ALA A 78 -37.31 -8.80 35.39
C ALA A 78 -38.80 -9.20 35.54
N ILE A 79 -39.34 -10.00 34.61
CA ILE A 79 -40.68 -10.58 34.69
C ILE A 79 -40.73 -11.63 35.83
N TYR A 80 -39.74 -12.52 35.90
CA TYR A 80 -39.69 -13.57 36.90
C TYR A 80 -39.62 -12.99 38.33
N GLU A 81 -38.76 -11.99 38.54
CA GLU A 81 -38.60 -11.32 39.84
C GLU A 81 -39.72 -10.30 40.15
N LYS A 82 -40.63 -10.06 39.19
CA LYS A 82 -41.68 -9.03 39.26
C LYS A 82 -41.14 -7.63 39.62
N SER A 83 -39.89 -7.36 39.23
CA SER A 83 -39.19 -6.10 39.51
C SER A 83 -39.74 -4.95 38.65
N GLY A 84 -40.24 -5.24 37.47
CA GLY A 84 -40.69 -4.24 36.50
C GLY A 84 -39.51 -3.38 35.91
N ASP A 85 -38.28 -3.74 36.19
CA ASP A 85 -37.11 -2.98 35.74
C ASP A 85 -36.64 -3.45 34.38
N TYR A 86 -37.30 -2.97 33.33
CA TYR A 86 -36.95 -3.21 31.94
C TYR A 86 -35.92 -2.19 31.39
N ALA A 87 -35.59 -1.18 32.21
CA ALA A 87 -34.74 -0.06 31.79
C ALA A 87 -33.36 -0.53 31.35
N GLU A 88 -32.77 -1.51 32.04
CA GLU A 88 -31.44 -2.00 31.69
C GLU A 88 -31.39 -2.64 30.29
N SER A 89 -32.36 -3.50 29.95
CA SER A 89 -32.41 -4.16 28.64
C SER A 89 -32.55 -3.16 27.47
N VAL A 90 -33.37 -2.12 27.64
CA VAL A 90 -33.53 -1.06 26.64
C VAL A 90 -32.25 -0.23 26.51
N ALA A 91 -31.66 0.11 27.66
CA ALA A 91 -30.45 0.91 27.69
C ALA A 91 -29.25 0.17 27.04
N VAL A 92 -29.06 -1.12 27.33
CA VAL A 92 -28.06 -1.96 26.68
C VAL A 92 -28.19 -1.90 25.17
N MET A 93 -29.40 -2.14 24.66
CA MET A 93 -29.68 -2.14 23.24
C MET A 93 -29.46 -0.76 22.61
N LEU A 94 -29.79 0.30 23.33
CA LEU A 94 -29.62 1.70 22.89
C LEU A 94 -28.14 2.07 22.81
N PHE A 95 -27.34 1.76 23.83
CA PHE A 95 -25.90 2.02 23.81
C PHE A 95 -25.17 1.18 22.76
N TYR A 96 -25.55 -0.08 22.57
CA TYR A 96 -25.02 -0.90 21.49
C TYR A 96 -25.27 -0.28 20.13
N GLN A 97 -26.50 0.19 19.85
CA GLN A 97 -26.84 0.84 18.58
C GLN A 97 -26.13 2.19 18.38
N ILE A 98 -25.89 2.95 19.46
CA ILE A 98 -25.06 4.17 19.40
C ILE A 98 -23.62 3.78 19.00
N GLY A 99 -23.07 2.72 19.59
CA GLY A 99 -21.77 2.19 19.24
C GLY A 99 -21.68 1.76 17.77
N GLU A 100 -22.66 1.00 17.29
CA GLU A 100 -22.79 0.58 15.88
C GLU A 100 -22.88 1.79 14.92
N LEU A 101 -23.64 2.82 15.27
CA LEU A 101 -23.73 4.05 14.49
C LEU A 101 -22.37 4.77 14.42
N PHE A 102 -21.70 4.92 15.57
CA PHE A 102 -20.37 5.53 15.65
C PHE A 102 -19.34 4.74 14.81
N GLN A 103 -19.33 3.43 14.93
CA GLN A 103 -18.53 2.52 14.13
C GLN A 103 -18.75 2.73 12.64
N SER A 104 -20.02 2.63 12.19
CA SER A 104 -20.38 2.82 10.78
C SER A 104 -19.97 4.18 10.24
N TYR A 105 -20.06 5.23 11.08
CA TYR A 105 -19.66 6.58 10.72
C TYR A 105 -18.14 6.71 10.64
N ALA A 106 -17.40 6.20 11.63
CA ALA A 106 -15.94 6.28 11.72
C ALA A 106 -15.28 5.51 10.57
N VAL A 107 -15.71 4.25 10.33
CA VAL A 107 -15.23 3.43 9.21
C VAL A 107 -15.56 4.07 7.87
N GLY A 108 -16.80 4.56 7.71
CA GLY A 108 -17.21 5.22 6.47
C GLY A 108 -16.48 6.55 6.22
N LYS A 109 -16.13 7.29 7.27
CA LYS A 109 -15.32 8.52 7.15
C LYS A 109 -13.87 8.19 6.83
N SER A 110 -13.29 7.17 7.47
CA SER A 110 -11.92 6.73 7.19
C SER A 110 -11.77 6.24 5.76
N ARG A 111 -12.70 5.39 5.28
CA ARG A 111 -12.70 4.95 3.87
C ARG A 111 -12.81 6.12 2.90
N ARG A 112 -13.72 7.08 3.14
CA ARG A 112 -13.87 8.27 2.28
C ARG A 112 -12.66 9.20 2.34
N ASN A 113 -12.00 9.36 3.49
CA ASN A 113 -10.78 10.15 3.58
C ASN A 113 -9.63 9.51 2.80
N ILE A 114 -9.55 8.18 2.77
CA ILE A 114 -8.58 7.44 1.94
C ILE A 114 -8.91 7.63 0.46
N THR A 115 -10.17 7.51 0.07
CA THR A 115 -10.62 7.77 -1.31
C THR A 115 -10.47 9.25 -1.70
N ALA A 116 -10.65 10.19 -0.77
CA ALA A 116 -10.48 11.63 -1.03
C ALA A 116 -9.02 12.10 -1.00
N LEU A 117 -8.13 11.39 -0.29
CA LEU A 117 -6.66 11.55 -0.43
C LEU A 117 -6.18 11.06 -1.81
N MET A 118 -7.00 10.28 -2.50
CA MET A 118 -6.78 9.73 -3.83
C MET A 118 -7.90 10.16 -4.80
N ASP A 119 -8.33 11.40 -4.70
CA ASP A 119 -9.17 12.04 -5.72
C ASP A 119 -8.32 12.30 -6.99
N ILE A 120 -7.76 11.19 -7.51
CA ILE A 120 -6.98 11.17 -8.75
C ILE A 120 -7.85 10.81 -9.96
N ARG A 121 -9.04 10.22 -9.75
CA ARG A 121 -9.94 9.86 -10.86
C ARG A 121 -10.42 11.13 -11.55
N PRO A 122 -10.24 11.25 -12.86
CA PRO A 122 -10.84 12.30 -13.67
C PRO A 122 -12.35 12.06 -13.81
N ASP A 123 -13.13 13.13 -13.75
CA ASP A 123 -14.59 13.05 -13.88
C ASP A 123 -15.03 13.05 -15.35
N TYR A 124 -14.24 13.64 -16.25
CA TYR A 124 -14.53 13.78 -17.67
C TYR A 124 -13.27 13.94 -18.50
N ALA A 125 -13.39 13.74 -19.82
CA ALA A 125 -12.41 14.10 -20.82
C ALA A 125 -13.03 15.13 -21.79
N ASN A 126 -12.26 16.14 -22.24
CA ASN A 126 -12.73 17.08 -23.23
C ASN A 126 -12.23 16.63 -24.62
N ILE A 127 -13.15 16.41 -25.56
CA ILE A 127 -12.87 16.14 -26.98
C ILE A 127 -13.30 17.34 -27.81
N GLU A 128 -12.48 17.73 -28.77
CA GLU A 128 -12.82 18.81 -29.67
C GLU A 128 -13.64 18.26 -30.88
N HIS A 129 -14.90 18.67 -30.99
CA HIS A 129 -15.77 18.35 -32.11
C HIS A 129 -16.27 19.64 -32.75
N ASP A 130 -16.00 19.83 -34.06
CA ASP A 130 -16.39 21.04 -34.79
C ASP A 130 -15.97 22.38 -34.15
N GLY A 131 -14.77 22.41 -33.51
CA GLY A 131 -14.24 23.60 -32.85
C GLY A 131 -14.89 23.90 -31.49
N LYS A 132 -15.68 22.97 -30.94
CA LYS A 132 -16.25 23.06 -29.60
C LYS A 132 -15.74 21.91 -28.71
N LEU A 133 -15.45 22.22 -27.47
CA LEU A 133 -15.09 21.21 -26.49
C LEU A 133 -16.38 20.56 -25.95
N GLU A 134 -16.45 19.25 -26.08
CA GLU A 134 -17.50 18.40 -25.52
C GLU A 134 -16.92 17.56 -24.40
N GLN A 135 -17.60 17.55 -23.24
CA GLN A 135 -17.24 16.72 -22.11
C GLN A 135 -17.86 15.34 -22.27
N VAL A 136 -17.03 14.31 -22.29
CA VAL A 136 -17.43 12.90 -22.39
C VAL A 136 -16.92 12.12 -21.19
N ASP A 137 -17.55 10.98 -20.91
CA ASP A 137 -17.01 10.05 -19.90
C ASP A 137 -15.67 9.50 -20.41
N PRO A 138 -14.61 9.47 -19.57
CA PRO A 138 -13.33 8.89 -19.96
C PRO A 138 -13.42 7.44 -20.45
N ASP A 139 -14.40 6.66 -19.96
CA ASP A 139 -14.64 5.29 -20.41
C ASP A 139 -15.08 5.20 -21.89
N ASP A 140 -15.64 6.27 -22.45
CA ASP A 140 -16.11 6.34 -23.84
C ASP A 140 -15.02 6.81 -24.82
N VAL A 141 -13.83 7.17 -24.34
CA VAL A 141 -12.73 7.69 -25.16
C VAL A 141 -11.94 6.55 -25.79
N ALA A 142 -11.92 6.48 -27.12
CA ALA A 142 -11.14 5.48 -27.84
C ALA A 142 -9.63 5.79 -27.82
N VAL A 143 -8.80 4.75 -27.91
CA VAL A 143 -7.34 4.88 -28.05
C VAL A 143 -7.01 5.63 -29.36
N GLY A 144 -6.07 6.58 -29.29
CA GLY A 144 -5.67 7.43 -30.42
C GLY A 144 -6.48 8.73 -30.54
N THR A 145 -7.53 8.91 -29.72
CA THR A 145 -8.30 10.15 -29.67
C THR A 145 -7.46 11.30 -29.10
N VAL A 146 -7.59 12.49 -29.67
CA VAL A 146 -6.95 13.69 -29.10
C VAL A 146 -7.89 14.36 -28.14
N ILE A 147 -7.47 14.43 -26.89
CA ILE A 147 -8.18 15.09 -25.79
C ILE A 147 -7.53 16.43 -25.47
N THR A 148 -8.32 17.41 -25.06
CA THR A 148 -7.84 18.75 -24.66
C THR A 148 -7.90 18.87 -23.14
N VAL A 149 -6.77 19.20 -22.50
CA VAL A 149 -6.66 19.36 -21.04
C VAL A 149 -6.35 20.83 -20.74
N GLN A 150 -7.29 21.51 -20.09
CA GLN A 150 -7.15 22.91 -19.70
C GLN A 150 -6.37 23.08 -18.38
N PRO A 151 -5.81 24.26 -18.10
CA PRO A 151 -5.22 24.57 -16.80
C PRO A 151 -6.22 24.34 -15.66
N GLY A 152 -5.77 23.61 -14.60
CA GLY A 152 -6.60 23.21 -13.47
C GLY A 152 -7.32 21.87 -13.65
N GLU A 153 -7.32 21.28 -14.84
CA GLU A 153 -7.94 19.97 -15.09
C GLU A 153 -6.96 18.82 -14.86
N LYS A 154 -7.50 17.65 -14.52
CA LYS A 154 -6.74 16.40 -14.46
C LYS A 154 -6.60 15.81 -15.85
N ILE A 155 -5.44 15.23 -16.15
CA ILE A 155 -5.25 14.44 -17.38
C ILE A 155 -6.11 13.16 -17.24
N PRO A 156 -7.08 12.93 -18.14
CA PRO A 156 -8.03 11.84 -17.96
C PRO A 156 -7.47 10.47 -18.33
N ILE A 157 -6.61 10.38 -19.35
CA ILE A 157 -6.08 9.12 -19.89
C ILE A 157 -4.62 9.32 -20.24
N ASP A 158 -3.80 8.28 -20.09
CA ASP A 158 -2.38 8.29 -20.47
C ASP A 158 -2.21 8.55 -21.97
N GLY A 159 -1.20 9.33 -22.36
CA GLY A 159 -0.99 9.68 -23.76
C GLY A 159 0.23 10.54 -24.02
N ASP A 160 0.42 10.89 -25.29
CA ASP A 160 1.51 11.73 -25.79
C ASP A 160 1.01 13.14 -26.09
N ILE A 161 1.76 14.16 -25.68
CA ILE A 161 1.44 15.55 -26.00
C ILE A 161 1.67 15.80 -27.51
N VAL A 162 0.61 16.12 -28.24
CA VAL A 162 0.70 16.45 -29.66
C VAL A 162 0.79 17.96 -29.89
N GLU A 163 0.29 18.79 -28.98
CA GLU A 163 0.34 20.24 -29.06
C GLU A 163 0.30 20.88 -27.66
N GLY A 164 1.12 21.90 -27.44
CA GLY A 164 1.16 22.67 -26.19
C GLY A 164 2.39 22.40 -25.33
N ALA A 165 2.55 23.24 -24.33
CA ALA A 165 3.54 23.09 -23.26
C ALA A 165 2.92 23.56 -21.96
N SER A 166 3.22 22.89 -20.86
CA SER A 166 2.68 23.20 -19.54
C SER A 166 3.56 22.68 -18.42
N THR A 167 3.13 22.95 -17.20
CA THR A 167 3.69 22.38 -15.97
C THR A 167 2.64 21.47 -15.36
N LEU A 168 3.01 20.23 -15.01
CA LEU A 168 2.13 19.25 -14.40
C LEU A 168 2.40 19.12 -12.91
N ASN A 169 1.34 19.14 -12.11
CA ASN A 169 1.41 18.76 -10.70
C ASN A 169 1.17 17.26 -10.59
N THR A 170 2.20 16.52 -10.19
CA THR A 170 2.19 15.07 -10.02
C THR A 170 1.98 14.66 -8.55
N ALA A 171 1.87 15.61 -7.61
CA ALA A 171 1.87 15.38 -6.18
C ALA A 171 0.79 14.38 -5.70
N ALA A 172 -0.35 14.33 -6.40
CA ALA A 172 -1.43 13.40 -6.06
C ALA A 172 -1.07 11.92 -6.36
N LEU A 173 -0.14 11.70 -7.29
CA LEU A 173 0.33 10.37 -7.71
C LEU A 173 1.64 10.01 -7.03
N THR A 174 2.65 10.88 -7.14
CA THR A 174 4.01 10.61 -6.67
C THR A 174 4.27 11.05 -5.24
N GLY A 175 3.46 11.97 -4.70
CA GLY A 175 3.74 12.65 -3.43
C GLY A 175 4.81 13.74 -3.54
N GLU A 176 5.39 13.96 -4.73
CA GLU A 176 6.37 15.01 -4.98
C GLU A 176 5.69 16.38 -5.11
N SER A 177 6.22 17.38 -4.40
CA SER A 177 5.67 18.74 -4.45
C SER A 177 6.22 19.59 -5.60
N LEU A 178 7.25 19.12 -6.31
CA LEU A 178 7.84 19.83 -7.43
C LEU A 178 7.06 19.54 -8.71
N PRO A 179 6.51 20.56 -9.38
CA PRO A 179 5.85 20.39 -10.66
C PRO A 179 6.85 19.99 -11.77
N ARG A 180 6.38 19.19 -12.74
CA ARG A 180 7.16 18.73 -13.90
C ARG A 180 6.78 19.54 -15.12
N ASP A 181 7.76 20.14 -15.80
CA ASP A 181 7.55 20.80 -17.09
C ASP A 181 7.43 19.76 -18.20
N VAL A 182 6.48 19.97 -19.12
CA VAL A 182 6.19 19.09 -20.26
C VAL A 182 5.94 19.88 -21.53
N MET A 183 6.33 19.28 -22.65
CA MET A 183 6.18 19.87 -24.00
C MET A 183 5.72 18.83 -25.02
N THR A 184 5.46 19.30 -26.24
CA THR A 184 5.08 18.43 -27.35
C THR A 184 6.09 17.31 -27.57
N GLY A 185 5.61 16.05 -27.61
CA GLY A 185 6.40 14.84 -27.73
C GLY A 185 6.67 14.13 -26.41
N ASP A 186 6.34 14.76 -25.25
CA ASP A 186 6.46 14.12 -23.96
C ASP A 186 5.26 13.23 -23.65
N GLU A 187 5.51 12.12 -22.96
CA GLU A 187 4.47 11.24 -22.43
C GLU A 187 3.90 11.82 -21.12
N VAL A 188 2.57 11.78 -21.01
CA VAL A 188 1.83 12.20 -19.81
C VAL A 188 0.93 11.09 -19.31
N ILE A 189 0.76 11.06 -17.99
CA ILE A 189 -0.02 10.04 -17.29
C ILE A 189 -1.30 10.63 -16.71
N SER A 190 -2.34 9.81 -16.70
CA SER A 190 -3.63 10.15 -16.11
C SER A 190 -3.51 10.47 -14.62
N GLY A 191 -4.35 11.41 -14.13
CA GLY A 191 -4.38 11.84 -12.74
C GLY A 191 -3.45 13.00 -12.39
N CYS A 192 -2.47 13.36 -13.23
CA CYS A 192 -1.71 14.62 -13.09
C CYS A 192 -2.61 15.82 -13.33
N ILE A 193 -2.39 16.92 -12.60
CA ILE A 193 -3.14 18.16 -12.79
C ILE A 193 -2.34 19.09 -13.70
N ASN A 194 -2.94 19.50 -14.80
CA ASN A 194 -2.40 20.51 -15.69
C ASN A 194 -2.44 21.90 -15.03
N MET A 195 -1.32 22.64 -14.98
CA MET A 195 -1.26 23.89 -14.20
C MET A 195 -1.31 25.18 -15.04
N THR A 196 -0.62 25.23 -16.18
CA THR A 196 -0.36 26.52 -16.83
C THR A 196 -0.88 26.63 -18.25
N GLY A 197 -0.52 25.72 -19.16
CA GLY A 197 -0.86 25.78 -20.59
C GLY A 197 -1.99 24.83 -20.97
N VAL A 198 -2.61 25.03 -22.11
CA VAL A 198 -3.54 24.05 -22.68
C VAL A 198 -2.72 22.96 -23.36
N LEU A 199 -3.04 21.71 -23.09
CA LEU A 199 -2.40 20.54 -23.67
C LEU A 199 -3.39 19.81 -24.58
N LYS A 200 -2.96 19.41 -25.76
CA LYS A 200 -3.64 18.40 -26.57
C LYS A 200 -2.86 17.09 -26.45
N VAL A 201 -3.52 16.09 -25.97
CA VAL A 201 -2.91 14.78 -25.65
C VAL A 201 -3.59 13.71 -26.50
N ARG A 202 -2.80 12.93 -27.24
CA ARG A 202 -3.28 11.74 -27.95
C ARG A 202 -3.24 10.55 -27.02
N THR A 203 -4.39 9.94 -26.75
CA THR A 203 -4.50 8.80 -25.87
C THR A 203 -3.75 7.58 -26.40
N THR A 204 -2.93 6.94 -25.57
CA THR A 204 -2.17 5.73 -25.88
C THR A 204 -2.80 4.47 -25.34
N LYS A 205 -3.70 4.61 -24.35
CA LYS A 205 -4.39 3.52 -23.65
C LYS A 205 -5.89 3.79 -23.57
N ALA A 206 -6.70 2.75 -23.32
CA ALA A 206 -8.08 2.90 -22.89
C ALA A 206 -8.13 3.38 -21.43
N PHE A 207 -9.22 4.04 -21.00
CA PHE A 207 -9.33 4.55 -19.62
C PHE A 207 -9.16 3.44 -18.56
N GLY A 208 -9.76 2.26 -18.77
CA GLY A 208 -9.62 1.12 -17.87
C GLY A 208 -8.17 0.59 -17.72
N GLU A 209 -7.32 0.85 -18.72
CA GLU A 209 -5.90 0.49 -18.74
C GLU A 209 -4.98 1.67 -18.34
N SER A 210 -5.56 2.84 -18.06
CA SER A 210 -4.80 4.02 -17.65
C SER A 210 -4.15 3.84 -16.28
N THR A 211 -3.09 4.58 -16.03
CA THR A 211 -2.34 4.56 -14.76
C THR A 211 -3.26 4.81 -13.57
N VAL A 212 -4.17 5.77 -13.65
CA VAL A 212 -5.15 6.05 -12.57
C VAL A 212 -6.07 4.86 -12.34
N SER A 213 -6.62 4.25 -13.39
CA SER A 213 -7.54 3.12 -13.25
C SER A 213 -6.87 1.92 -12.60
N LYS A 214 -5.63 1.62 -12.97
CA LYS A 214 -4.83 0.56 -12.35
C LYS A 214 -4.53 0.83 -10.87
N ILE A 215 -4.16 2.07 -10.53
CA ILE A 215 -3.93 2.46 -9.13
C ILE A 215 -5.22 2.27 -8.31
N LEU A 216 -6.35 2.72 -8.83
CA LEU A 216 -7.64 2.58 -8.14
C LEU A 216 -8.05 1.11 -7.97
N GLU A 217 -7.86 0.29 -9.00
CA GLU A 217 -8.10 -1.16 -8.95
C GLU A 217 -7.22 -1.86 -7.90
N LEU A 218 -5.92 -1.57 -7.89
CA LEU A 218 -4.98 -2.12 -6.90
C LEU A 218 -5.38 -1.76 -5.47
N MET A 219 -5.88 -0.54 -5.26
CA MET A 219 -6.34 -0.10 -3.95
C MET A 219 -7.66 -0.74 -3.54
N GLU A 220 -8.58 -0.90 -4.45
CA GLU A 220 -9.86 -1.58 -4.21
C GLU A 220 -9.63 -3.06 -3.90
N ASN A 221 -8.75 -3.72 -4.65
CA ASN A 221 -8.37 -5.11 -4.45
C ASN A 221 -7.47 -5.33 -3.23
N SER A 222 -6.77 -4.31 -2.73
CA SER A 222 -5.90 -4.41 -1.55
C SER A 222 -6.64 -4.90 -0.29
N SER A 223 -7.96 -4.72 -0.23
CA SER A 223 -8.80 -5.22 0.85
C SER A 223 -9.05 -6.75 0.81
N SER A 224 -8.73 -7.42 -0.29
CA SER A 224 -8.95 -8.87 -0.47
C SER A 224 -7.86 -9.72 0.20
N HIS A 225 -6.63 -9.21 0.30
CA HIS A 225 -5.47 -9.90 0.89
C HIS A 225 -5.33 -9.59 2.38
N LYS A 226 -5.97 -10.41 3.22
CA LYS A 226 -5.98 -10.22 4.68
C LYS A 226 -4.64 -10.56 5.32
N SER A 227 -4.19 -9.70 6.24
CA SER A 227 -3.02 -9.93 7.08
C SER A 227 -3.20 -11.12 8.03
N ARG A 228 -2.08 -11.63 8.57
CA ARG A 228 -2.12 -12.65 9.64
C ARG A 228 -2.86 -12.13 10.87
N SER A 229 -2.74 -10.85 11.19
CA SER A 229 -3.43 -10.21 12.31
C SER A 229 -4.94 -10.14 12.09
N GLU A 230 -5.43 -9.86 10.89
CA GLU A 230 -6.86 -9.92 10.54
C GLU A 230 -7.40 -11.36 10.54
N ALA A 231 -6.62 -12.30 10.02
CA ALA A 231 -6.96 -13.73 10.07
C ALA A 231 -6.99 -14.27 11.52
N PHE A 232 -6.10 -13.75 12.39
CA PHE A 232 -6.11 -14.07 13.83
C PHE A 232 -7.43 -13.66 14.48
N ILE A 233 -7.93 -12.44 14.20
CA ILE A 233 -9.20 -11.97 14.79
C ILE A 233 -10.36 -12.87 14.39
N SER A 234 -10.45 -13.22 13.10
CA SER A 234 -11.51 -14.10 12.61
C SER A 234 -11.45 -15.49 13.27
N ARG A 235 -10.23 -15.99 13.53
CA ARG A 235 -9.98 -17.26 14.21
C ARG A 235 -10.24 -17.15 15.72
N PHE A 236 -9.81 -16.05 16.33
CA PHE A 236 -10.04 -15.74 17.74
C PHE A 236 -11.54 -15.65 18.04
N ALA A 237 -12.31 -14.88 17.27
CA ALA A 237 -13.75 -14.75 17.44
C ALA A 237 -14.48 -16.10 17.39
N ARG A 238 -14.05 -17.00 16.50
CA ARG A 238 -14.64 -18.36 16.37
C ARG A 238 -14.46 -19.22 17.61
N VAL A 239 -13.37 -19.05 18.36
CA VAL A 239 -13.09 -19.81 19.61
C VAL A 239 -13.60 -19.05 20.83
N TYR A 240 -13.39 -17.75 20.85
CA TYR A 240 -13.71 -16.88 21.98
C TYR A 240 -15.23 -16.86 22.28
N THR A 241 -16.08 -16.69 21.26
CA THR A 241 -17.52 -16.53 21.48
C THR A 241 -18.17 -17.78 22.08
N PRO A 242 -17.93 -19.01 21.60
CA PRO A 242 -18.40 -20.22 22.29
C PRO A 242 -17.86 -20.33 23.73
N ALA A 243 -16.56 -20.05 23.94
CA ALA A 243 -15.96 -20.12 25.28
C ALA A 243 -16.65 -19.18 26.26
N VAL A 244 -16.96 -17.97 25.83
CA VAL A 244 -17.72 -16.99 26.62
C VAL A 244 -19.14 -17.48 26.92
N CYS A 245 -19.85 -18.04 25.94
CA CYS A 245 -21.20 -18.58 26.14
C CYS A 245 -21.21 -19.71 27.19
N TYR A 246 -20.27 -20.64 27.09
CA TYR A 246 -20.15 -21.71 28.08
C TYR A 246 -19.73 -21.19 29.47
N SER A 247 -18.85 -20.19 29.52
CA SER A 247 -18.47 -19.57 30.79
C SER A 247 -19.64 -18.83 31.44
N ALA A 248 -20.45 -18.12 30.66
CA ALA A 248 -21.67 -17.48 31.17
C ALA A 248 -22.70 -18.49 31.68
N LEU A 249 -22.88 -19.60 30.93
CA LEU A 249 -23.77 -20.69 31.39
C LEU A 249 -23.27 -21.33 32.69
N ALA A 250 -21.97 -21.57 32.78
CA ALA A 250 -21.35 -22.07 34.00
C ALA A 250 -21.54 -21.09 35.17
N LEU A 251 -21.37 -19.78 34.93
CA LEU A 251 -21.58 -18.74 35.95
C LEU A 251 -23.05 -18.64 36.39
N ALA A 252 -24.01 -18.93 35.51
CA ALA A 252 -25.44 -18.95 35.82
C ALA A 252 -25.82 -20.16 36.68
N ILE A 253 -25.17 -21.33 36.53
CA ILE A 253 -25.61 -22.59 37.09
C ILE A 253 -24.73 -23.03 38.27
N LEU A 254 -23.39 -23.01 38.13
CA LEU A 254 -22.49 -23.62 39.15
C LEU A 254 -22.57 -22.95 40.53
N PRO A 255 -22.51 -21.60 40.64
CA PRO A 255 -22.55 -20.98 41.99
C PRO A 255 -23.87 -21.17 42.71
N PRO A 256 -25.07 -21.03 42.06
CA PRO A 256 -26.33 -21.36 42.73
C PRO A 256 -26.40 -22.82 43.23
N VAL A 257 -25.94 -23.76 42.40
CA VAL A 257 -25.92 -25.18 42.78
C VAL A 257 -24.95 -25.42 43.95
N ILE A 258 -23.76 -24.84 43.95
CA ILE A 258 -22.79 -24.94 45.04
C ILE A 258 -23.39 -24.33 46.32
N ASN A 259 -24.01 -23.16 46.26
CA ASN A 259 -24.68 -22.54 47.40
C ASN A 259 -25.76 -23.46 47.98
N LEU A 260 -26.57 -24.08 47.10
CA LEU A 260 -27.61 -25.03 47.55
C LEU A 260 -27.01 -26.27 48.23
N LEU A 261 -25.93 -26.81 47.69
CA LEU A 261 -25.21 -27.95 48.28
C LEU A 261 -24.56 -27.61 49.63
N MET A 262 -24.17 -26.33 49.83
CA MET A 262 -23.63 -25.80 51.07
C MET A 262 -24.72 -25.39 52.09
N GLY A 263 -26.00 -25.60 51.79
CA GLY A 263 -27.12 -25.22 52.65
C GLY A 263 -27.46 -23.73 52.64
N ASN A 264 -26.91 -22.96 51.70
CA ASN A 264 -27.18 -21.54 51.52
C ASN A 264 -28.30 -21.30 50.50
N ALA A 265 -28.86 -20.07 50.46
CA ALA A 265 -29.82 -19.69 49.45
C ALA A 265 -29.19 -19.70 48.02
N ALA A 266 -29.84 -20.33 47.06
CA ALA A 266 -29.31 -20.50 45.70
C ALA A 266 -29.11 -19.17 44.94
N SER A 267 -29.92 -18.12 45.25
CA SER A 267 -29.85 -16.79 44.69
C SER A 267 -29.77 -16.76 43.13
N TRP A 268 -30.59 -17.58 42.46
CA TRP A 268 -30.60 -17.75 40.99
C TRP A 268 -30.65 -16.43 40.24
N GLY A 269 -31.50 -15.50 40.64
CA GLY A 269 -31.63 -14.20 39.95
C GLY A 269 -30.32 -13.44 39.89
N VAL A 270 -29.56 -13.38 40.98
CA VAL A 270 -28.27 -12.68 41.03
C VAL A 270 -27.25 -13.31 40.08
N TRP A 271 -27.15 -14.65 40.05
CA TRP A 271 -26.16 -15.31 39.19
C TRP A 271 -26.55 -15.32 37.72
N VAL A 272 -27.84 -15.43 37.41
CA VAL A 272 -28.35 -15.25 36.04
C VAL A 272 -28.10 -13.81 35.55
N TYR A 273 -28.36 -12.80 36.38
CA TYR A 273 -28.04 -11.42 36.08
C TYR A 273 -26.56 -11.19 35.76
N ARG A 274 -25.66 -11.76 36.61
CA ARG A 274 -24.22 -11.69 36.37
C ARG A 274 -23.83 -12.39 35.06
N ALA A 275 -24.39 -13.54 34.77
CA ALA A 275 -24.14 -14.26 33.52
C ALA A 275 -24.61 -13.50 32.29
N LEU A 276 -25.78 -12.85 32.33
CA LEU A 276 -26.28 -12.00 31.26
C LEU A 276 -25.38 -10.76 31.07
N THR A 277 -24.97 -10.14 32.17
CA THR A 277 -24.01 -9.01 32.15
C THR A 277 -22.65 -9.43 31.55
N PHE A 278 -22.17 -10.64 31.92
CA PHE A 278 -20.96 -11.23 31.37
C PHE A 278 -21.05 -11.41 29.85
N LEU A 279 -22.20 -11.87 29.32
CA LEU A 279 -22.44 -12.00 27.89
C LEU A 279 -22.39 -10.66 27.17
N VAL A 280 -23.04 -9.62 27.72
CA VAL A 280 -23.04 -8.27 27.11
C VAL A 280 -21.62 -7.72 26.96
N ILE A 281 -20.83 -7.80 28.03
CA ILE A 281 -19.46 -7.23 28.06
C ILE A 281 -18.48 -8.02 27.20
N SER A 282 -18.78 -9.26 26.89
CA SER A 282 -17.86 -10.15 26.18
C SER A 282 -17.72 -9.86 24.68
N CYS A 283 -18.56 -8.98 24.07
CA CYS A 283 -18.45 -8.67 22.64
C CYS A 283 -17.05 -8.10 22.30
N PRO A 284 -16.26 -8.69 21.39
CA PRO A 284 -14.94 -8.15 21.02
C PRO A 284 -15.00 -6.99 20.03
N CYS A 285 -16.03 -6.12 20.13
CA CYS A 285 -16.36 -5.07 19.16
C CYS A 285 -15.18 -4.14 18.86
N ALA A 286 -14.45 -3.71 19.88
CA ALA A 286 -13.29 -2.83 19.72
C ALA A 286 -12.18 -3.45 18.84
N LEU A 287 -11.93 -4.77 18.96
CA LEU A 287 -10.91 -5.47 18.17
C LEU A 287 -11.33 -5.65 16.71
N VAL A 288 -12.58 -6.09 16.51
CA VAL A 288 -13.13 -6.35 15.17
C VAL A 288 -13.12 -5.10 14.30
N ILE A 289 -13.22 -3.92 14.91
CA ILE A 289 -13.28 -2.63 14.22
C ILE A 289 -11.90 -1.98 14.08
N SER A 290 -11.16 -1.89 15.19
CA SER A 290 -9.95 -1.07 15.23
C SER A 290 -8.82 -1.64 14.38
N ILE A 291 -8.75 -2.97 14.23
CA ILE A 291 -7.64 -3.61 13.52
C ILE A 291 -7.75 -3.41 12.00
N PRO A 292 -8.87 -3.75 11.32
CA PRO A 292 -9.01 -3.41 9.91
C PRO A 292 -8.87 -1.90 9.66
N LEU A 293 -9.40 -1.07 10.56
CA LEU A 293 -9.30 0.38 10.45
C LEU A 293 -7.83 0.86 10.53
N SER A 294 -7.00 0.24 11.39
CA SER A 294 -5.57 0.55 11.48
C SER A 294 -4.84 0.20 10.19
N PHE A 295 -5.13 -0.97 9.59
CA PHE A 295 -4.55 -1.35 8.31
C PHE A 295 -4.99 -0.43 7.18
N PHE A 296 -6.29 -0.10 7.09
CA PHE A 296 -6.76 0.88 6.10
C PHE A 296 -6.10 2.24 6.27
N ALA A 297 -5.91 2.68 7.51
CA ALA A 297 -5.21 3.93 7.79
C ALA A 297 -3.73 3.86 7.41
N GLY A 298 -3.06 2.73 7.65
CA GLY A 298 -1.67 2.49 7.25
C GLY A 298 -1.49 2.46 5.73
N LEU A 299 -2.35 1.74 5.02
CA LEU A 299 -2.35 1.69 3.56
C LEU A 299 -2.61 3.07 2.94
N GLY A 300 -3.60 3.80 3.47
CA GLY A 300 -3.90 5.16 3.01
C GLY A 300 -2.75 6.15 3.31
N GLY A 301 -2.10 6.02 4.46
CA GLY A 301 -0.92 6.82 4.81
C GLY A 301 0.28 6.53 3.89
N ALA A 302 0.51 5.27 3.53
CA ALA A 302 1.53 4.88 2.55
C ALA A 302 1.22 5.42 1.15
N GLY A 303 -0.04 5.28 0.71
CA GLY A 303 -0.48 5.80 -0.59
C GLY A 303 -0.31 7.31 -0.72
N HIS A 304 -0.57 8.09 0.35
CA HIS A 304 -0.33 9.54 0.36
C HIS A 304 1.16 9.92 0.15
N GLU A 305 2.07 9.02 0.51
CA GLU A 305 3.51 9.19 0.31
C GLU A 305 3.99 8.59 -1.02
N GLY A 306 3.09 8.23 -1.93
CA GLY A 306 3.43 7.61 -3.20
C GLY A 306 3.89 6.15 -3.08
N ILE A 307 3.55 5.46 -1.98
CA ILE A 307 3.88 4.05 -1.74
C ILE A 307 2.60 3.23 -1.79
N LEU A 308 2.38 2.53 -2.88
CA LEU A 308 1.21 1.70 -3.09
C LEU A 308 1.46 0.28 -2.59
N ILE A 309 0.74 -0.15 -1.56
CA ILE A 309 0.83 -1.50 -0.98
C ILE A 309 -0.43 -2.28 -1.32
N LYS A 310 -0.30 -3.42 -2.00
CA LYS A 310 -1.42 -4.21 -2.55
C LYS A 310 -2.25 -4.96 -1.50
N GLY A 311 -1.92 -4.88 -0.21
CA GLY A 311 -2.71 -5.55 0.82
C GLY A 311 -2.18 -5.40 2.23
N SER A 312 -3.04 -5.67 3.22
CA SER A 312 -2.65 -5.62 4.64
C SER A 312 -1.63 -6.70 5.03
N ASN A 313 -1.63 -7.85 4.32
CA ASN A 313 -0.61 -8.89 4.46
C ASN A 313 0.78 -8.39 4.06
N TYR A 314 0.89 -7.63 2.96
CA TYR A 314 2.15 -7.05 2.50
C TYR A 314 2.63 -5.91 3.40
N LEU A 315 1.70 -5.11 3.96
CA LEU A 315 2.04 -4.12 4.97
C LEU A 315 2.58 -4.79 6.24
N GLU A 316 1.98 -5.90 6.68
CA GLU A 316 2.49 -6.68 7.82
C GLU A 316 3.87 -7.27 7.50
N ALA A 317 4.06 -7.86 6.31
CA ALA A 317 5.34 -8.41 5.88
C ALA A 317 6.43 -7.31 5.78
N LEU A 318 6.11 -6.14 5.20
CA LEU A 318 7.03 -5.00 5.10
C LEU A 318 7.51 -4.51 6.48
N SER A 319 6.65 -4.59 7.50
CA SER A 319 7.05 -4.27 8.88
C SER A 319 8.13 -5.20 9.45
N LYS A 320 8.18 -6.44 8.95
CA LYS A 320 9.10 -7.51 9.37
C LYS A 320 10.35 -7.61 8.49
N THR A 321 10.49 -6.74 7.50
CA THR A 321 11.62 -6.76 6.59
C THR A 321 12.94 -6.53 7.33
N LYS A 322 13.87 -7.48 7.15
CA LYS A 322 15.23 -7.49 7.72
C LYS A 322 16.31 -7.55 6.66
N ILE A 323 16.01 -8.09 5.50
CA ILE A 323 16.91 -8.18 4.36
C ILE A 323 16.27 -7.42 3.21
N VAL A 324 17.02 -6.52 2.58
CA VAL A 324 16.61 -5.84 1.35
C VAL A 324 17.61 -6.13 0.27
N VAL A 325 17.13 -6.70 -0.82
CA VAL A 325 17.91 -7.08 -2.00
C VAL A 325 17.54 -6.13 -3.13
N PHE A 326 18.52 -5.52 -3.75
CA PHE A 326 18.35 -4.57 -4.83
C PHE A 326 18.84 -5.15 -6.16
N ASP A 327 18.12 -4.93 -7.23
CA ASP A 327 18.76 -4.86 -8.53
C ASP A 327 19.60 -3.58 -8.61
N LYS A 328 20.63 -3.57 -9.44
CA LYS A 328 21.46 -2.37 -9.64
C LYS A 328 20.79 -1.39 -10.60
N THR A 329 20.56 -1.85 -11.83
CA THR A 329 20.18 -1.01 -12.98
C THR A 329 18.74 -0.55 -12.88
N GLY A 330 18.48 0.75 -13.06
CA GLY A 330 17.14 1.31 -12.94
C GLY A 330 16.58 1.37 -11.50
N THR A 331 17.32 0.83 -10.51
CA THR A 331 16.90 0.77 -9.09
C THR A 331 17.79 1.65 -8.22
N LEU A 332 19.08 1.31 -8.10
CA LEU A 332 20.08 2.13 -7.39
C LEU A 332 20.79 3.11 -8.34
N THR A 333 20.64 2.87 -9.63
CA THR A 333 21.13 3.74 -10.71
C THR A 333 19.94 4.26 -11.53
N GLN A 334 20.18 5.29 -12.33
CA GLN A 334 19.15 5.91 -13.16
C GLN A 334 18.77 5.07 -14.40
N GLY A 335 19.53 3.99 -14.69
CA GLY A 335 19.40 3.24 -15.95
C GLY A 335 19.84 4.04 -17.17
N VAL A 336 20.50 5.17 -16.95
CA VAL A 336 21.02 6.06 -17.99
C VAL A 336 22.53 5.93 -18.01
N PHE A 337 23.06 5.52 -19.16
CA PHE A 337 24.48 5.43 -19.38
C PHE A 337 25.02 6.82 -19.77
N GLU A 338 26.09 7.25 -19.12
CA GLU A 338 26.79 8.50 -19.46
C GLU A 338 28.26 8.27 -19.69
N VAL A 339 28.83 9.08 -20.58
CA VAL A 339 30.29 9.10 -20.81
C VAL A 339 30.95 9.77 -19.61
N THR A 340 31.74 9.00 -18.88
CA THR A 340 32.43 9.47 -17.65
C THR A 340 33.89 9.85 -17.89
N GLY A 341 34.46 9.47 -19.04
CA GLY A 341 35.82 9.84 -19.38
C GLY A 341 36.26 9.38 -20.78
N VAL A 342 37.22 10.10 -21.32
CA VAL A 342 37.95 9.75 -22.53
C VAL A 342 39.44 9.63 -22.16
N HIS A 343 40.06 8.52 -22.49
CA HIS A 343 41.43 8.24 -22.05
C HIS A 343 42.30 7.77 -23.19
N HIS A 344 43.60 8.08 -23.08
CA HIS A 344 44.64 7.64 -24.00
C HIS A 344 44.39 8.01 -25.47
N SER A 345 43.68 9.11 -25.70
CA SER A 345 43.41 9.60 -27.06
C SER A 345 44.62 10.41 -27.57
N PRO A 346 45.19 10.06 -28.74
CA PRO A 346 46.17 10.90 -29.44
C PRO A 346 45.48 12.07 -30.17
N MET A 347 44.15 12.06 -30.32
CA MET A 347 43.35 13.12 -30.89
C MET A 347 42.57 13.87 -29.82
N GLU A 348 41.96 14.99 -30.15
CA GLU A 348 41.08 15.75 -29.25
C GLU A 348 39.90 14.89 -28.80
N ASP A 349 39.66 14.85 -27.49
CA ASP A 349 38.59 14.03 -26.86
C ASP A 349 37.22 14.25 -27.51
N ARG A 350 36.91 15.50 -27.89
CA ARG A 350 35.66 15.83 -28.57
C ARG A 350 35.55 15.18 -29.94
N LYS A 351 36.64 15.12 -30.69
CA LYS A 351 36.69 14.49 -32.02
C LYS A 351 36.59 12.98 -31.93
N LEU A 352 37.20 12.37 -30.91
CA LEU A 352 37.08 10.92 -30.63
C LEU A 352 35.61 10.59 -30.32
N LEU A 353 34.97 11.41 -29.50
CA LEU A 353 33.57 11.23 -29.09
C LEU A 353 32.63 11.39 -30.31
N GLU A 354 32.89 12.37 -31.18
CA GLU A 354 32.15 12.57 -32.41
C GLU A 354 32.28 11.38 -33.37
N TYR A 355 33.48 10.84 -33.54
CA TYR A 355 33.69 9.65 -34.36
C TYR A 355 33.00 8.41 -33.77
N ALA A 356 33.03 8.23 -32.45
CA ALA A 356 32.29 7.16 -31.77
C ALA A 356 30.79 7.28 -31.98
N ALA A 357 30.24 8.48 -31.79
CA ALA A 357 28.82 8.76 -31.96
C ALA A 357 28.35 8.58 -33.41
N LEU A 358 29.17 8.96 -34.38
CA LEU A 358 28.90 8.77 -35.81
C LEU A 358 28.96 7.27 -36.18
N ALA A 359 29.99 6.53 -35.78
CA ALA A 359 30.07 5.11 -36.04
C ALA A 359 28.88 4.31 -35.47
N GLU A 360 28.38 4.71 -34.32
CA GLU A 360 27.26 4.09 -33.60
C GLU A 360 25.88 4.74 -33.93
N CYS A 361 25.80 5.62 -34.95
CA CYS A 361 24.59 6.43 -35.24
C CYS A 361 23.37 5.60 -35.69
N ALA A 362 23.58 4.37 -36.16
CA ALA A 362 22.50 3.49 -36.61
C ALA A 362 22.06 2.50 -35.51
N SER A 363 22.82 2.35 -34.43
CA SER A 363 22.55 1.41 -33.37
C SER A 363 21.53 1.99 -32.36
N SER A 364 20.59 1.18 -31.94
CA SER A 364 19.62 1.51 -30.87
C SER A 364 20.12 1.12 -29.47
N HIS A 365 21.33 0.59 -29.37
CA HIS A 365 21.90 0.12 -28.10
C HIS A 365 22.06 1.29 -27.10
N PRO A 366 21.81 1.09 -25.79
CA PRO A 366 21.95 2.15 -24.77
C PRO A 366 23.30 2.86 -24.75
N ILE A 367 24.40 2.11 -24.98
CA ILE A 367 25.75 2.65 -25.11
C ILE A 367 25.84 3.62 -26.30
N SER A 368 25.29 3.25 -27.44
CA SER A 368 25.29 4.06 -28.65
C SER A 368 24.52 5.38 -28.45
N LYS A 369 23.35 5.31 -27.79
CA LYS A 369 22.58 6.50 -27.41
C LYS A 369 23.36 7.42 -26.45
N SER A 370 24.10 6.84 -25.52
CA SER A 370 24.94 7.58 -24.58
C SER A 370 26.06 8.35 -25.32
N LEU A 371 26.74 7.70 -26.27
CA LEU A 371 27.75 8.34 -27.11
C LEU A 371 27.17 9.49 -27.96
N GLN A 372 26.00 9.25 -28.56
CA GLN A 372 25.31 10.27 -29.36
C GLN A 372 24.91 11.47 -28.51
N LYS A 373 24.36 11.24 -27.30
CA LYS A 373 23.99 12.30 -26.35
C LYS A 373 25.21 13.09 -25.87
N ALA A 374 26.31 12.41 -25.56
CA ALA A 374 27.54 13.03 -25.06
C ALA A 374 28.24 13.87 -26.12
N CYS A 375 28.08 13.55 -27.40
CA CYS A 375 28.60 14.35 -28.51
C CYS A 375 28.01 15.79 -28.54
N GLY A 376 26.74 15.94 -28.10
CA GLY A 376 26.09 17.26 -27.93
C GLY A 376 25.90 18.06 -29.24
N VAL A 377 26.07 17.42 -30.41
CA VAL A 377 25.89 18.02 -31.73
C VAL A 377 24.95 17.13 -32.52
N GLU A 378 24.11 17.75 -33.35
CA GLU A 378 23.29 16.99 -34.30
C GLU A 378 24.18 16.21 -35.26
N LEU A 379 24.02 14.89 -35.31
CA LEU A 379 24.87 14.00 -36.06
C LEU A 379 24.45 13.99 -37.54
N ASP A 380 25.33 14.44 -38.40
CA ASP A 380 25.11 14.35 -39.85
C ASP A 380 25.42 12.91 -40.34
N ARG A 381 24.37 12.13 -40.50
CA ARG A 381 24.46 10.71 -40.92
C ARG A 381 25.01 10.56 -42.35
N SER A 382 25.04 11.61 -43.17
CA SER A 382 25.61 11.55 -44.50
C SER A 382 27.15 11.38 -44.50
N ARG A 383 27.78 11.65 -43.36
CA ARG A 383 29.24 11.50 -43.16
C ARG A 383 29.64 10.03 -42.89
N VAL A 384 28.66 9.13 -42.75
CA VAL A 384 28.90 7.73 -42.37
C VAL A 384 28.47 6.80 -43.52
N THR A 385 29.33 5.90 -43.86
CA THR A 385 29.08 4.82 -44.83
C THR A 385 29.60 3.49 -44.29
N ASP A 386 29.23 2.38 -44.96
CA ASP A 386 29.76 1.04 -44.71
C ASP A 386 29.70 0.61 -43.23
N ILE A 387 28.55 0.83 -42.60
CA ILE A 387 28.33 0.44 -41.17
C ILE A 387 28.22 -1.10 -41.08
N GLU A 388 29.15 -1.72 -40.41
CA GLU A 388 29.19 -3.16 -40.14
C GLU A 388 29.09 -3.41 -38.60
N GLU A 389 27.95 -3.92 -38.15
CA GLU A 389 27.79 -4.32 -36.74
C GLU A 389 28.35 -5.73 -36.51
N ARG A 390 29.29 -5.85 -35.57
CA ARG A 390 29.91 -7.11 -35.12
C ARG A 390 29.27 -7.53 -33.80
N SER A 391 28.33 -8.47 -33.87
CA SER A 391 27.52 -8.91 -32.72
C SER A 391 28.38 -9.25 -31.50
N GLY A 392 28.11 -8.58 -30.35
CA GLY A 392 28.82 -8.74 -29.10
C GLY A 392 30.26 -8.21 -29.06
N ARG A 393 30.67 -7.44 -30.09
CA ARG A 393 32.05 -6.88 -30.18
C ARG A 393 32.06 -5.38 -30.40
N GLY A 394 31.17 -4.83 -31.25
CA GLY A 394 31.09 -3.40 -31.56
C GLY A 394 30.73 -3.13 -33.02
N VAL A 395 31.07 -1.96 -33.50
CA VAL A 395 30.73 -1.46 -34.85
C VAL A 395 32.01 -1.01 -35.57
N VAL A 396 32.09 -1.26 -36.87
CA VAL A 396 33.06 -0.68 -37.79
C VAL A 396 32.32 0.10 -38.86
N ALA A 397 32.72 1.35 -39.07
CA ALA A 397 32.07 2.22 -40.06
C ALA A 397 33.10 3.12 -40.74
N ALA A 398 32.81 3.58 -41.96
CA ALA A 398 33.60 4.62 -42.58
C ALA A 398 33.00 5.99 -42.23
N VAL A 399 33.75 6.82 -41.51
CA VAL A 399 33.35 8.18 -41.06
C VAL A 399 34.30 9.20 -41.70
N ASP A 400 33.78 10.14 -42.45
CA ASP A 400 34.56 11.14 -43.20
C ASP A 400 35.69 10.50 -44.08
N GLY A 401 35.49 9.29 -44.58
CA GLY A 401 36.47 8.52 -45.35
C GLY A 401 37.51 7.78 -44.51
N HIS A 402 37.49 7.87 -43.19
CA HIS A 402 38.31 7.10 -42.26
C HIS A 402 37.62 5.84 -41.80
N SER A 403 38.35 4.74 -41.68
CA SER A 403 37.83 3.49 -41.06
C SER A 403 37.80 3.64 -39.54
N VAL A 404 36.62 3.76 -38.95
CA VAL A 404 36.42 3.93 -37.51
C VAL A 404 35.84 2.65 -36.91
N ALA A 405 36.53 2.07 -35.91
CA ALA A 405 36.05 0.93 -35.15
C ALA A 405 35.78 1.36 -33.71
N ALA A 406 34.59 1.07 -33.23
CA ALA A 406 34.15 1.33 -31.86
C ALA A 406 33.67 0.01 -31.21
N GLY A 407 34.26 -0.45 -30.10
CA GLY A 407 33.86 -1.71 -29.49
C GLY A 407 34.74 -2.16 -28.33
N ASN A 408 34.60 -3.43 -27.96
CA ASN A 408 35.37 -4.01 -26.86
C ASN A 408 36.78 -4.48 -27.32
N GLY A 409 37.60 -4.93 -26.35
CA GLY A 409 38.95 -5.42 -26.65
C GLY A 409 38.96 -6.57 -27.66
N LYS A 410 37.90 -7.41 -27.73
CA LYS A 410 37.84 -8.51 -28.72
C LYS A 410 37.72 -7.99 -30.16
N LEU A 411 37.05 -6.84 -30.35
CA LEU A 411 37.04 -6.20 -31.67
C LEU A 411 38.41 -5.66 -32.04
N MET A 412 39.14 -5.06 -31.11
CA MET A 412 40.50 -4.57 -31.33
C MET A 412 41.47 -5.71 -31.67
N ASP A 413 41.38 -6.84 -30.96
CA ASP A 413 42.18 -8.05 -31.23
C ASP A 413 41.90 -8.62 -32.63
N GLU A 414 40.61 -8.65 -33.04
CA GLU A 414 40.19 -9.11 -34.37
C GLU A 414 40.78 -8.24 -35.51
N LEU A 415 40.81 -6.93 -35.26
CA LEU A 415 41.35 -5.97 -36.21
C LEU A 415 42.87 -5.85 -36.13
N GLY A 416 43.52 -6.58 -35.22
CA GLY A 416 44.98 -6.57 -35.04
C GLY A 416 45.50 -5.27 -34.42
N VAL A 417 44.63 -4.48 -33.79
CA VAL A 417 44.97 -3.19 -33.18
C VAL A 417 45.49 -3.42 -31.76
N LYS A 418 46.67 -2.89 -31.45
CA LYS A 418 47.24 -2.93 -30.09
C LYS A 418 46.51 -1.90 -29.23
N TRP A 419 45.67 -2.35 -28.31
CA TRP A 419 44.91 -1.52 -27.41
C TRP A 419 45.49 -1.52 -25.99
N GLN A 420 45.08 -0.55 -25.17
CA GLN A 420 45.49 -0.41 -23.77
C GLN A 420 44.36 -0.80 -22.84
N GLU A 421 44.67 -1.61 -21.82
CA GLU A 421 43.70 -1.96 -20.78
C GLU A 421 43.38 -0.74 -19.90
N CYS A 422 42.09 -0.48 -19.73
CA CYS A 422 41.60 0.61 -18.91
C CYS A 422 41.38 0.16 -17.45
N ARG A 423 41.88 0.95 -16.50
CA ARG A 423 41.64 0.70 -15.07
C ARG A 423 40.41 1.43 -14.51
N SER A 424 39.76 2.29 -15.29
CA SER A 424 38.53 2.99 -14.89
C SER A 424 37.38 2.03 -14.71
N VAL A 425 36.41 2.46 -13.90
CA VAL A 425 35.20 1.67 -13.62
C VAL A 425 34.12 2.07 -14.61
N GLY A 426 33.63 1.10 -15.39
CA GLY A 426 32.61 1.32 -16.41
C GLY A 426 32.75 0.35 -17.59
N THR A 427 31.86 0.50 -18.56
CA THR A 427 31.97 -0.16 -19.87
C THR A 427 32.97 0.60 -20.72
N ILE A 428 33.98 -0.09 -21.20
CA ILE A 428 35.04 0.50 -22.01
C ILE A 428 34.71 0.29 -23.48
N VAL A 429 34.60 1.40 -24.21
CA VAL A 429 34.50 1.40 -25.68
C VAL A 429 35.86 1.82 -26.23
N HIS A 430 36.62 0.84 -26.75
CA HIS A 430 37.88 1.11 -27.43
C HIS A 430 37.62 1.64 -28.84
N MET A 431 38.43 2.60 -29.24
CA MET A 431 38.34 3.24 -30.54
C MET A 431 39.61 3.00 -31.35
N ALA A 432 39.42 2.64 -32.61
CA ALA A 432 40.52 2.61 -33.59
C ALA A 432 40.13 3.40 -34.82
N VAL A 433 41.06 4.16 -35.40
CA VAL A 433 40.89 4.93 -36.61
C VAL A 433 42.00 4.52 -37.59
N ASP A 434 41.63 4.13 -38.80
CA ASP A 434 42.54 3.67 -39.86
C ASP A 434 43.49 2.54 -39.41
N GLY A 435 43.01 1.66 -38.51
CA GLY A 435 43.79 0.53 -37.98
C GLY A 435 44.75 0.89 -36.85
N GLU A 436 44.79 2.15 -36.40
CA GLU A 436 45.58 2.58 -35.26
C GLU A 436 44.69 2.84 -34.05
N TYR A 437 45.19 2.52 -32.83
CA TYR A 437 44.47 2.74 -31.60
C TYR A 437 44.29 4.25 -31.31
N ALA A 438 43.04 4.70 -31.23
CA ALA A 438 42.69 6.10 -31.06
C ALA A 438 42.31 6.48 -29.62
N GLY A 439 42.28 5.52 -28.71
CA GLY A 439 41.88 5.75 -27.31
C GLY A 439 40.70 4.91 -26.88
N HIS A 440 40.12 5.23 -25.73
CA HIS A 440 38.87 4.60 -25.25
C HIS A 440 38.00 5.57 -24.51
N ILE A 441 36.71 5.26 -24.57
CA ILE A 441 35.64 6.01 -23.90
C ILE A 441 35.10 5.13 -22.77
N VAL A 442 34.98 5.71 -21.57
CA VAL A 442 34.41 5.04 -20.39
C VAL A 442 32.97 5.48 -20.25
N ILE A 443 32.09 4.51 -20.18
CA ILE A 443 30.65 4.71 -20.04
C ILE A 443 30.19 4.03 -18.77
N SER A 444 29.51 4.74 -17.90
CA SER A 444 29.01 4.19 -16.64
C SER A 444 27.52 4.52 -16.48
N ASP A 445 26.81 3.62 -15.83
CA ASP A 445 25.44 3.87 -15.37
C ASP A 445 25.50 4.83 -14.17
N VAL A 446 24.67 5.86 -14.18
CA VAL A 446 24.70 6.94 -13.19
C VAL A 446 24.01 6.47 -11.91
N VAL A 447 24.72 6.50 -10.79
CA VAL A 447 24.16 6.21 -9.46
C VAL A 447 23.18 7.33 -9.09
N LYS A 448 22.00 6.99 -8.53
CA LYS A 448 21.04 7.97 -8.03
C LYS A 448 21.65 8.74 -6.85
N SER A 449 21.47 10.05 -6.82
CA SER A 449 22.06 10.96 -5.82
C SER A 449 21.65 10.61 -4.38
N ASP A 450 20.48 10.05 -4.19
CA ASP A 450 19.86 9.69 -2.92
C ASP A 450 20.00 8.21 -2.54
N ALA A 451 20.55 7.36 -3.44
CA ALA A 451 20.69 5.93 -3.20
C ALA A 451 21.52 5.60 -1.95
N ARG A 452 22.61 6.33 -1.70
CA ARG A 452 23.45 6.17 -0.49
C ARG A 452 22.66 6.50 0.79
N ASP A 453 21.90 7.60 0.76
CA ASP A 453 21.09 8.03 1.90
C ASP A 453 19.93 7.07 2.15
N ALA A 454 19.39 6.47 1.09
CA ALA A 454 18.36 5.42 1.17
C ALA A 454 18.89 4.17 1.86
N ILE A 455 20.07 3.68 1.50
CA ILE A 455 20.71 2.53 2.17
C ILE A 455 20.94 2.84 3.66
N ALA A 456 21.44 4.03 3.99
CA ALA A 456 21.62 4.46 5.37
C ALA A 456 20.28 4.58 6.12
N ALA A 457 19.21 5.06 5.48
CA ALA A 457 17.87 5.15 6.05
C ALA A 457 17.27 3.78 6.32
N LEU A 458 17.47 2.79 5.44
CA LEU A 458 17.07 1.40 5.65
C LEU A 458 17.72 0.78 6.88
N LYS A 459 19.02 0.97 7.05
CA LYS A 459 19.75 0.51 8.25
C LYS A 459 19.23 1.18 9.52
N ARG A 460 18.95 2.48 9.49
CA ARG A 460 18.29 3.21 10.60
C ARG A 460 16.87 2.71 10.86
N ALA A 461 16.15 2.32 9.81
CA ALA A 461 14.84 1.69 9.94
C ALA A 461 14.92 0.23 10.47
N GLY A 462 16.09 -0.32 10.74
CA GLY A 462 16.31 -1.63 11.34
C GLY A 462 16.29 -2.78 10.34
N VAL A 463 16.67 -2.52 9.09
CA VAL A 463 17.11 -3.52 8.12
C VAL A 463 18.50 -3.98 8.55
N GLN A 464 18.72 -5.28 8.59
CA GLN A 464 19.94 -5.89 9.10
C GLN A 464 20.98 -6.14 7.99
N LYS A 465 20.51 -6.39 6.77
CA LYS A 465 21.36 -6.73 5.63
C LYS A 465 20.80 -6.11 4.36
N THR A 466 21.68 -5.45 3.61
CA THR A 466 21.40 -4.92 2.27
C THR A 466 22.28 -5.67 1.27
N VAL A 467 21.68 -6.12 0.17
CA VAL A 467 22.34 -6.95 -0.86
C VAL A 467 22.10 -6.34 -2.22
N MET A 468 23.09 -6.31 -3.09
CA MET A 468 22.94 -5.90 -4.49
C MET A 468 23.18 -7.09 -5.42
N LEU A 469 22.26 -7.32 -6.36
CA LEU A 469 22.39 -8.31 -7.44
C LEU A 469 22.55 -7.57 -8.76
N THR A 470 23.52 -7.97 -9.58
CA THR A 470 23.76 -7.33 -10.88
C THR A 470 24.38 -8.30 -11.89
N GLY A 471 24.08 -8.06 -13.18
CA GLY A 471 24.76 -8.72 -14.28
C GLY A 471 26.12 -8.12 -14.65
N ASP A 472 26.48 -6.98 -14.04
CA ASP A 472 27.73 -6.30 -14.31
C ASP A 472 28.96 -7.11 -13.87
N ILE A 473 30.11 -6.76 -14.45
CA ILE A 473 31.40 -7.32 -14.04
C ILE A 473 31.69 -6.97 -12.57
N LYS A 474 32.34 -7.90 -11.88
CA LYS A 474 32.59 -7.81 -10.44
C LYS A 474 33.23 -6.48 -10.01
N LYS A 475 34.22 -5.98 -10.78
CA LYS A 475 34.91 -4.72 -10.47
C LYS A 475 33.98 -3.50 -10.39
N VAL A 476 32.99 -3.41 -11.31
CA VAL A 476 32.01 -2.33 -11.35
C VAL A 476 31.03 -2.48 -10.18
N ALA A 477 30.56 -3.70 -9.96
CA ALA A 477 29.63 -4.02 -8.88
C ALA A 477 30.21 -3.73 -7.49
N ASP A 478 31.45 -4.15 -7.23
CA ASP A 478 32.14 -3.91 -5.95
C ASP A 478 32.33 -2.41 -5.69
N HIS A 479 32.65 -1.62 -6.73
CA HIS A 479 32.81 -0.17 -6.61
C HIS A 479 31.50 0.52 -6.22
N VAL A 480 30.42 0.23 -6.93
CA VAL A 480 29.10 0.79 -6.64
C VAL A 480 28.62 0.38 -5.26
N ALA A 481 28.80 -0.90 -4.88
CA ALA A 481 28.42 -1.39 -3.55
C ALA A 481 29.18 -0.67 -2.43
N GLN A 482 30.47 -0.41 -2.61
CA GLN A 482 31.29 0.32 -1.66
C GLN A 482 30.86 1.79 -1.56
N GLU A 483 30.59 2.46 -2.67
CA GLU A 483 30.11 3.84 -2.72
C GLU A 483 28.79 4.00 -1.98
N LEU A 484 27.84 3.09 -2.19
CA LEU A 484 26.51 3.11 -1.59
C LEU A 484 26.47 2.58 -0.15
N GLY A 485 27.49 1.82 0.26
CA GLY A 485 27.54 1.18 1.58
C GLY A 485 26.62 -0.02 1.71
N VAL A 486 26.43 -0.77 0.61
CA VAL A 486 25.70 -2.05 0.58
C VAL A 486 26.55 -3.13 1.26
N ASP A 487 25.93 -4.04 2.02
CA ASP A 487 26.66 -5.01 2.86
C ASP A 487 27.19 -6.21 2.06
N GLU A 488 26.48 -6.62 1.00
CA GLU A 488 26.86 -7.77 0.17
C GLU A 488 26.54 -7.50 -1.30
N VAL A 489 27.39 -7.96 -2.22
CA VAL A 489 27.18 -7.80 -3.67
C VAL A 489 27.45 -9.11 -4.41
N HIS A 490 26.59 -9.40 -5.39
CA HIS A 490 26.74 -10.51 -6.31
C HIS A 490 26.70 -9.98 -7.74
N ALA A 491 27.79 -10.20 -8.44
CA ALA A 491 28.02 -9.72 -9.79
C ALA A 491 27.97 -10.86 -10.82
N GLU A 492 27.95 -10.49 -12.10
CA GLU A 492 27.99 -11.41 -13.25
C GLU A 492 26.85 -12.43 -13.28
N LEU A 493 25.67 -12.02 -12.74
CA LEU A 493 24.49 -12.86 -12.64
C LEU A 493 23.65 -12.81 -13.92
N LEU A 494 23.29 -13.97 -14.43
CA LEU A 494 22.20 -14.12 -15.39
C LEU A 494 20.83 -14.03 -14.67
N PRO A 495 19.71 -13.78 -15.37
CA PRO A 495 18.39 -13.68 -14.73
C PRO A 495 18.03 -14.91 -13.87
N GLY A 496 18.36 -16.12 -14.31
CA GLY A 496 18.15 -17.34 -13.52
C GLY A 496 19.02 -17.42 -12.25
N ASP A 497 20.25 -16.89 -12.31
CA ASP A 497 21.17 -16.86 -11.16
C ASP A 497 20.69 -15.88 -10.09
N LYS A 498 20.06 -14.75 -10.48
CA LYS A 498 19.43 -13.82 -9.55
C LYS A 498 18.35 -14.52 -8.70
N VAL A 499 17.47 -15.32 -9.34
CA VAL A 499 16.44 -16.10 -8.64
C VAL A 499 17.08 -17.11 -7.69
N ALA A 500 18.06 -17.90 -8.16
CA ALA A 500 18.74 -18.89 -7.32
C ALA A 500 19.45 -18.24 -6.12
N ARG A 501 20.02 -17.03 -6.31
CA ARG A 501 20.66 -16.29 -5.21
C ARG A 501 19.64 -15.77 -4.22
N LEU A 502 18.53 -15.23 -4.69
CA LEU A 502 17.41 -14.80 -3.83
C LEU A 502 16.90 -15.95 -2.96
N GLU A 503 16.73 -17.14 -3.54
CA GLU A 503 16.27 -18.34 -2.80
C GLU A 503 17.23 -18.75 -1.69
N ARG A 504 18.54 -18.62 -1.90
CA ARG A 504 19.54 -18.84 -0.83
C ARG A 504 19.37 -17.84 0.31
N LEU A 505 19.23 -16.55 -0.03
CA LEU A 505 19.01 -15.49 0.97
C LEU A 505 17.68 -15.68 1.73
N LEU A 506 16.63 -16.20 1.07
CA LEU A 506 15.38 -16.59 1.72
C LEU A 506 15.58 -17.74 2.72
N GLY A 507 16.53 -18.64 2.47
CA GLY A 507 16.91 -19.71 3.41
C GLY A 507 17.74 -19.24 4.61
N GLU A 508 18.43 -18.11 4.50
CA GLU A 508 19.30 -17.54 5.55
C GLU A 508 18.52 -16.69 6.59
N LYS A 509 17.33 -16.20 6.24
CA LYS A 509 16.54 -15.32 7.12
C LYS A 509 15.93 -16.05 8.32
N GLY A 510 15.65 -15.31 9.40
CA GLY A 510 14.89 -15.81 10.56
C GLY A 510 13.46 -16.21 10.17
N LYS A 511 12.86 -17.10 10.95
CA LYS A 511 11.53 -17.68 10.67
C LYS A 511 10.42 -16.64 10.52
N ASP A 512 10.49 -15.55 11.29
CA ASP A 512 9.50 -14.48 11.29
C ASP A 512 9.96 -13.23 10.52
N ASP A 513 11.18 -13.24 9.98
CA ASP A 513 11.75 -12.16 9.20
C ASP A 513 11.31 -12.25 7.74
N CYS A 514 11.23 -11.10 7.06
CA CYS A 514 10.90 -11.01 5.65
C CYS A 514 12.08 -10.44 4.86
N LEU A 515 12.20 -10.91 3.62
CA LEU A 515 13.12 -10.42 2.61
C LEU A 515 12.33 -9.64 1.56
N ALA A 516 12.74 -8.40 1.31
CA ALA A 516 12.21 -7.59 0.21
C ALA A 516 13.20 -7.58 -0.95
N PHE A 517 12.69 -7.75 -2.17
CA PHE A 517 13.45 -7.52 -3.40
C PHE A 517 12.96 -6.24 -4.07
N VAL A 518 13.88 -5.39 -4.51
CA VAL A 518 13.61 -4.11 -5.15
C VAL A 518 14.17 -4.11 -6.55
N GLY A 519 13.35 -3.85 -7.55
CA GLY A 519 13.73 -3.82 -8.96
C GLY A 519 12.85 -2.89 -9.79
N ASP A 520 13.21 -2.70 -11.08
CA ASP A 520 12.42 -1.91 -12.04
C ASP A 520 11.22 -2.70 -12.62
N GLY A 521 11.17 -3.99 -12.40
CA GLY A 521 10.08 -4.90 -12.74
C GLY A 521 10.03 -5.39 -14.18
N ILE A 522 10.75 -4.80 -15.11
CA ILE A 522 10.72 -5.22 -16.53
C ILE A 522 11.46 -6.56 -16.70
N ASN A 523 12.67 -6.62 -16.17
CA ASN A 523 13.53 -7.80 -16.27
C ASN A 523 13.48 -8.70 -15.05
N ASP A 524 13.05 -8.17 -13.92
CA ASP A 524 13.12 -8.80 -12.60
C ASP A 524 11.79 -9.35 -12.09
N ALA A 525 10.72 -9.37 -12.91
CA ALA A 525 9.42 -9.91 -12.53
C ALA A 525 9.46 -11.31 -11.90
N PRO A 526 10.29 -12.26 -12.36
CA PRO A 526 10.44 -13.58 -11.70
C PRO A 526 11.06 -13.48 -10.30
N VAL A 527 11.97 -12.53 -10.09
CA VAL A 527 12.65 -12.32 -8.80
C VAL A 527 11.72 -11.61 -7.83
N LEU A 528 10.98 -10.57 -8.30
CA LEU A 528 9.94 -9.85 -7.55
C LEU A 528 8.89 -10.79 -6.98
N SER A 529 8.35 -11.69 -7.83
CA SER A 529 7.31 -12.64 -7.42
C SER A 529 7.81 -13.71 -6.45
N ARG A 530 9.11 -13.96 -6.41
CA ARG A 530 9.71 -15.01 -5.56
C ARG A 530 10.10 -14.51 -4.18
N ALA A 531 10.33 -13.22 -3.99
CA ALA A 531 10.60 -12.60 -2.71
C ALA A 531 9.42 -12.74 -1.74
N ASP A 532 9.65 -12.55 -0.43
CA ASP A 532 8.52 -12.39 0.50
C ASP A 532 7.72 -11.12 0.21
N ILE A 533 8.41 -10.10 -0.33
CA ILE A 533 7.84 -8.83 -0.78
C ILE A 533 8.61 -8.37 -2.02
N GLY A 534 7.91 -8.26 -3.14
CA GLY A 534 8.40 -7.59 -4.34
C GLY A 534 8.08 -6.10 -4.29
N ILE A 535 9.10 -5.24 -4.48
CA ILE A 535 8.96 -3.79 -4.53
C ILE A 535 9.38 -3.32 -5.91
N ALA A 536 8.46 -2.74 -6.68
CA ALA A 536 8.75 -2.12 -7.97
C ALA A 536 9.00 -0.62 -7.81
N MET A 537 10.06 -0.13 -8.46
CA MET A 537 10.43 1.28 -8.50
C MET A 537 10.03 1.93 -9.82
N GLY A 538 9.66 3.22 -9.78
CA GLY A 538 9.39 4.01 -10.98
C GLY A 538 8.29 3.45 -11.88
N ALA A 539 7.34 2.72 -11.31
CA ALA A 539 6.40 1.86 -12.04
C ALA A 539 5.36 2.61 -12.88
N MET A 540 5.44 3.94 -12.97
CA MET A 540 4.45 4.75 -13.71
C MET A 540 4.42 4.47 -15.21
N GLY A 541 5.38 3.71 -15.76
CA GLY A 541 5.44 3.31 -17.17
C GLY A 541 5.41 1.79 -17.43
N SER A 542 5.51 0.92 -16.41
CA SER A 542 5.63 -0.53 -16.60
C SER A 542 4.47 -1.30 -15.97
N ASP A 543 3.51 -1.69 -16.81
CA ASP A 543 2.38 -2.53 -16.40
C ASP A 543 2.83 -3.88 -15.80
N ALA A 544 3.87 -4.48 -16.37
CA ALA A 544 4.42 -5.75 -15.90
C ALA A 544 5.03 -5.63 -14.49
N ALA A 545 5.69 -4.49 -14.19
CA ALA A 545 6.22 -4.22 -12.86
C ALA A 545 5.10 -4.06 -11.84
N ILE A 546 4.08 -3.28 -12.19
CA ILE A 546 2.90 -3.09 -11.35
C ILE A 546 2.24 -4.43 -11.03
N GLU A 547 2.10 -5.33 -12.00
CA GLU A 547 1.43 -6.62 -11.80
C GLU A 547 2.26 -7.57 -10.92
N ALA A 548 3.57 -7.64 -11.13
CA ALA A 548 4.46 -8.58 -10.46
C ALA A 548 4.81 -8.20 -9.00
N ALA A 549 4.79 -6.91 -8.66
CA ALA A 549 5.19 -6.42 -7.34
C ALA A 549 4.04 -6.41 -6.32
N ASP A 550 4.36 -6.53 -5.04
CA ASP A 550 3.44 -6.40 -3.90
C ASP A 550 3.35 -4.97 -3.38
N VAL A 551 4.41 -4.22 -3.59
CA VAL A 551 4.56 -2.79 -3.26
C VAL A 551 5.07 -2.07 -4.49
N VAL A 552 4.44 -0.95 -4.82
CA VAL A 552 4.81 -0.13 -5.98
C VAL A 552 5.17 1.27 -5.48
N LEU A 553 6.37 1.72 -5.79
CA LEU A 553 6.77 3.11 -5.60
C LEU A 553 6.39 3.90 -6.87
N MET A 554 5.60 4.94 -6.67
CA MET A 554 5.03 5.70 -7.78
C MET A 554 6.06 6.57 -8.51
N ASP A 555 7.14 6.88 -7.83
CA ASP A 555 8.32 7.57 -8.34
C ASP A 555 9.58 6.71 -8.20
N ASP A 556 10.70 7.30 -8.59
CA ASP A 556 11.99 6.62 -8.64
C ASP A 556 12.87 6.88 -7.40
N ASP A 557 12.23 7.31 -6.26
CA ASP A 557 12.92 7.63 -5.02
C ASP A 557 13.12 6.40 -4.10
N PRO A 558 14.36 5.87 -3.96
CA PRO A 558 14.66 4.74 -3.10
C PRO A 558 14.49 5.02 -1.59
N MET A 559 14.45 6.30 -1.18
CA MET A 559 14.18 6.70 0.21
C MET A 559 12.80 6.24 0.68
N LYS A 560 11.85 6.11 -0.22
CA LYS A 560 10.48 5.67 0.08
C LYS A 560 10.38 4.25 0.58
N ILE A 561 11.35 3.39 0.29
CA ILE A 561 11.39 2.03 0.82
C ILE A 561 11.54 2.08 2.36
N ALA A 562 12.48 2.87 2.86
CA ALA A 562 12.68 3.04 4.30
C ALA A 562 11.44 3.67 4.97
N LYS A 563 10.80 4.62 4.29
CA LYS A 563 9.55 5.27 4.75
C LYS A 563 8.39 4.27 4.80
N GLY A 564 8.24 3.43 3.78
CA GLY A 564 7.24 2.35 3.74
C GLY A 564 7.40 1.37 4.91
N ILE A 565 8.63 0.95 5.21
CA ILE A 565 8.94 0.10 6.38
C ILE A 565 8.55 0.79 7.69
N GLN A 566 8.85 2.08 7.85
CA GLN A 566 8.52 2.85 9.05
C GLN A 566 7.00 2.99 9.24
N ILE A 567 6.26 3.32 8.17
CA ILE A 567 4.79 3.41 8.18
C ILE A 567 4.20 2.05 8.57
N SER A 568 4.69 0.96 7.98
CA SER A 568 4.23 -0.39 8.25
C SER A 568 4.47 -0.79 9.72
N ARG A 569 5.64 -0.52 10.26
CA ARG A 569 5.95 -0.78 11.68
C ARG A 569 5.10 0.04 12.63
N LYS A 570 4.85 1.31 12.32
CA LYS A 570 3.95 2.17 13.09
C LYS A 570 2.52 1.61 13.08
N CYS A 571 2.02 1.20 11.92
CA CYS A 571 0.70 0.59 11.78
C CYS A 571 0.56 -0.67 12.63
N ILE A 572 1.51 -1.59 12.53
CA ILE A 572 1.50 -2.84 13.30
C ILE A 572 1.61 -2.58 14.80
N ARG A 573 2.40 -1.61 15.23
CA ARG A 573 2.47 -1.20 16.65
C ARG A 573 1.10 -0.75 17.15
N ILE A 574 0.40 0.09 16.40
CA ILE A 574 -0.95 0.57 16.74
C ILE A 574 -1.94 -0.60 16.82
N VAL A 575 -1.84 -1.57 15.91
CA VAL A 575 -2.65 -2.82 15.95
C VAL A 575 -2.41 -3.56 17.27
N TYR A 576 -1.16 -3.77 17.67
CA TYR A 576 -0.84 -4.45 18.93
C TYR A 576 -1.26 -3.63 20.16
N GLU A 577 -1.08 -2.31 20.16
CA GLU A 577 -1.58 -1.42 21.22
C GLU A 577 -3.09 -1.61 21.41
N ASN A 578 -3.86 -1.61 20.33
CA ASN A 578 -5.31 -1.82 20.37
C ASN A 578 -5.70 -3.21 20.87
N ILE A 579 -4.97 -4.26 20.46
CA ILE A 579 -5.21 -5.64 20.93
C ILE A 579 -4.99 -5.73 22.45
N VAL A 580 -3.82 -5.31 22.92
CA VAL A 580 -3.46 -5.44 24.35
C VAL A 580 -4.38 -4.60 25.22
N PHE A 581 -4.64 -3.35 24.82
CA PHE A 581 -5.54 -2.46 25.56
C PHE A 581 -6.97 -3.00 25.63
N SER A 582 -7.55 -3.40 24.50
CA SER A 582 -8.91 -3.90 24.44
C SER A 582 -9.08 -5.20 25.21
N LEU A 583 -8.16 -6.16 25.09
CA LEU A 583 -8.21 -7.41 25.82
C LEU A 583 -7.98 -7.20 27.32
N GLY A 584 -7.05 -6.34 27.71
CA GLY A 584 -6.75 -6.04 29.10
C GLY A 584 -7.94 -5.44 29.83
N VAL A 585 -8.56 -4.39 29.29
CA VAL A 585 -9.76 -3.78 29.89
C VAL A 585 -10.90 -4.78 29.95
N LYS A 586 -11.08 -5.56 28.88
CA LYS A 586 -12.17 -6.54 28.79
C LYS A 586 -12.05 -7.65 29.84
N LEU A 587 -10.88 -8.25 29.97
CA LEU A 587 -10.63 -9.27 31.02
C LEU A 587 -10.87 -8.71 32.42
N THR A 588 -10.43 -7.47 32.68
CA THR A 588 -10.68 -6.81 33.96
C THR A 588 -12.19 -6.62 34.20
N CYS A 589 -12.94 -6.13 33.21
CA CYS A 589 -14.39 -5.97 33.33
C CYS A 589 -15.12 -7.29 33.59
N LEU A 590 -14.75 -8.37 32.87
CA LEU A 590 -15.33 -9.71 33.04
C LEU A 590 -15.09 -10.25 34.44
N LEU A 591 -13.89 -10.07 35.00
CA LEU A 591 -13.57 -10.46 36.37
C LEU A 591 -14.40 -9.67 37.39
N LEU A 592 -14.51 -8.33 37.22
CA LEU A 592 -15.30 -7.48 38.10
C LEU A 592 -16.80 -7.84 38.09
N VAL A 593 -17.33 -8.26 36.95
CA VAL A 593 -18.72 -8.75 36.83
C VAL A 593 -18.88 -10.10 37.54
N ALA A 594 -17.96 -11.04 37.31
CA ALA A 594 -18.04 -12.36 37.90
C ALA A 594 -18.04 -12.32 39.44
N ILE A 595 -17.24 -11.43 40.05
CA ILE A 595 -17.23 -11.21 41.50
C ILE A 595 -18.37 -10.31 42.00
N GLY A 596 -19.13 -9.69 41.09
CA GLY A 596 -20.31 -8.89 41.43
C GLY A 596 -20.06 -7.42 41.81
N ILE A 597 -18.85 -6.90 41.49
CA ILE A 597 -18.50 -5.47 41.73
C ILE A 597 -19.03 -4.58 40.59
N ALA A 598 -18.91 -5.05 39.36
CA ALA A 598 -19.38 -4.28 38.19
C ALA A 598 -20.82 -4.68 37.80
N ASN A 599 -21.59 -3.69 37.41
CA ASN A 599 -22.93 -3.86 36.86
C ASN A 599 -22.93 -3.73 35.32
N MET A 600 -24.06 -3.98 34.70
CA MET A 600 -24.24 -3.93 33.24
C MET A 600 -23.93 -2.56 32.65
N TRP A 601 -24.27 -1.45 33.33
CA TRP A 601 -23.97 -0.09 32.89
C TRP A 601 -22.47 0.19 32.81
N MET A 602 -21.73 -0.20 33.85
CA MET A 602 -20.26 -0.02 33.87
C MET A 602 -19.60 -0.82 32.75
N GLY A 603 -20.10 -2.02 32.49
CA GLY A 603 -19.58 -2.86 31.42
C GLY A 603 -19.79 -2.28 30.02
N ILE A 604 -20.97 -1.75 29.73
CA ILE A 604 -21.28 -1.13 28.46
C ILE A 604 -20.46 0.15 28.26
N PHE A 605 -20.36 0.99 29.29
CA PHE A 605 -19.52 2.20 29.24
C PHE A 605 -18.06 1.85 28.96
N ALA A 606 -17.54 0.81 29.59
CA ALA A 606 -16.18 0.35 29.33
C ALA A 606 -16.02 -0.16 27.89
N ASP A 607 -16.96 -0.97 27.37
CA ASP A 607 -16.87 -1.53 26.01
C ASP A 607 -16.94 -0.45 24.93
N VAL A 608 -17.92 0.48 25.03
CA VAL A 608 -18.04 1.61 24.09
C VAL A 608 -16.84 2.56 24.22
N GLY A 609 -16.38 2.84 25.44
CA GLY A 609 -15.22 3.69 25.68
C GLY A 609 -13.93 3.11 25.07
N VAL A 610 -13.69 1.82 25.28
CA VAL A 610 -12.54 1.11 24.67
C VAL A 610 -12.63 1.15 23.16
N MET A 611 -13.80 0.92 22.57
CA MET A 611 -14.01 0.97 21.13
C MET A 611 -13.68 2.36 20.58
N VAL A 612 -14.18 3.45 21.20
CA VAL A 612 -13.89 4.83 20.78
C VAL A 612 -12.39 5.11 20.84
N LEU A 613 -11.73 4.76 21.95
CA LEU A 613 -10.28 4.98 22.11
C LEU A 613 -9.47 4.17 21.10
N ALA A 614 -9.84 2.92 20.84
CA ALA A 614 -9.16 2.07 19.86
C ALA A 614 -9.32 2.60 18.43
N VAL A 615 -10.51 3.14 18.08
CA VAL A 615 -10.75 3.81 16.78
C VAL A 615 -9.91 5.09 16.65
N LEU A 616 -9.85 5.91 17.70
CA LEU A 616 -9.04 7.13 17.70
C LEU A 616 -7.55 6.80 17.58
N ASN A 617 -7.09 5.73 18.24
CA ASN A 617 -5.72 5.26 18.10
C ASN A 617 -5.43 4.74 16.69
N ALA A 618 -6.37 4.00 16.07
CA ALA A 618 -6.25 3.50 14.71
C ALA A 618 -6.06 4.64 13.68
N ILE A 619 -6.77 5.76 13.84
CA ILE A 619 -6.65 6.93 12.96
C ILE A 619 -5.24 7.56 13.02
N ARG A 620 -4.46 7.35 14.09
CA ARG A 620 -3.07 7.81 14.17
C ARG A 620 -2.15 7.16 13.11
N ALA A 621 -2.55 6.02 12.56
CA ALA A 621 -1.81 5.37 11.48
C ALA A 621 -1.84 6.16 10.16
N LEU A 622 -2.87 7.01 9.94
CA LEU A 622 -2.96 7.93 8.79
C LEU A 622 -1.89 9.04 8.82
N ARG A 623 -1.43 9.42 10.02
CA ARG A 623 -0.47 10.52 10.15
C ARG A 623 0.92 9.96 9.88
N THR A 624 1.45 10.21 8.71
CA THR A 624 2.88 10.02 8.42
C THR A 624 3.67 11.04 9.26
N SER A 625 4.77 10.62 9.86
CA SER A 625 5.65 11.52 10.60
C SER A 625 6.24 12.51 9.60
N LYS A 626 5.95 13.79 9.77
CA LYS A 626 6.76 14.84 9.14
C LYS A 626 8.11 14.86 9.87
N ASN A 627 9.09 14.18 9.33
CA ASN A 627 10.52 14.39 9.63
C ASN A 627 11.27 14.19 8.34
#